data_925f2982c414fcdb75a924d0c6af525a
#
_entry.id   925f2982c414fcdb75a924d0c6af525a
#
_cell.length_a   1.000
_cell.length_b   1.000
_cell.length_c   1.000
_cell.angle_alpha   90.00
_cell.angle_beta   90.00
_cell.angle_gamma   90.00
#
_symmetry.space_group_name_H-M   'P 1'
#
loop_
_entity.id
_entity.type
_entity.pdbx_description
1 polymer ?
#
loop_
_entity_poly.entity_id
_entity_poly.type
_entity_poly.pdbx_seq_one_letter_code
_entity_poly.pdbx_strand_id
1 'polypeptide(L)'
;VTQSPDHGGVVTTAEPELSNADGAEEAAQPSAAAEPDLQGADGATHPPKRSEFAWLERRWVAAGVFAAAGIVLFVAYLAQARTLPVHLDAPSGSAWQTLQAWDMLHGNVLLRGWSLADVSVYTTELPEYMLVELIRGLNGDVVHVAAALSYTLIVVLGALLAKGRATGREGLIRLLVAAGIMLAPSLHSGTDVLLSGPDHTGTQVPLLVIWLVLDRARARWWVPVVVAVLLAWAQVGDAIVLVECVLPLVVVCAVRMYRRPGPLAQQWYELSLAGAALVSVGVAKLVLAVIKQAGGFTLRSPVIGFSTAASMSAQFWVKVQRVLELFGASFFGLTLGHSAISIAIHLIGFALVVWAVAVGVRRFFGESDLIVQVLVVAFVLLLAAYMFGTKPDANEMIGLLPIGAVLAGRLLPGRLSRARLAPTMGVVLACYGVMLLVNAVHPAASDQSQPSAKWFEAHHLTYGLGQVADSSKVTVDSGARVQVRPTRFYNHQLVTTSWQTDASWYDANQHDANFVVWKVPSTCANACQPVTDLRNEFGPPATTYQVGNFIVLVWHKNLLANVPMLYWCGNVWPWNASGPPSAKACS
;
A
#
# COMPACT_ATOMS: atom_id res chain seq x y z
N VAL A 1 -19.35 -21.31 52.08
CA VAL A 1 -18.79 -21.68 53.38
C VAL A 1 -17.77 -20.62 53.74
N THR A 2 -18.20 -19.63 54.57
CA THR A 2 -17.56 -19.10 55.78
C THR A 2 -16.09 -18.64 55.66
N GLN A 3 -15.61 -17.52 56.05
CA GLN A 3 -15.98 -16.46 57.01
C GLN A 3 -14.87 -15.39 56.93
N SER A 4 -15.27 -14.14 57.03
CA SER A 4 -14.41 -13.02 57.47
C SER A 4 -14.16 -13.11 58.97
N PRO A 5 -13.14 -12.49 59.59
CA PRO A 5 -13.40 -11.22 60.21
C PRO A 5 -12.28 -10.15 60.18
N ASP A 6 -12.73 -8.91 60.12
CA ASP A 6 -12.44 -7.71 60.94
C ASP A 6 -11.21 -7.63 61.83
N HIS A 7 -10.59 -6.46 61.76
CA HIS A 7 -10.07 -5.55 62.82
C HIS A 7 -9.39 -4.37 62.09
N GLY A 8 -9.76 -3.12 62.18
CA GLY A 8 -10.10 -2.30 63.36
C GLY A 8 -8.82 -1.55 63.81
N GLY A 9 -8.67 -0.27 63.48
CA GLY A 9 -7.53 0.53 63.96
C GLY A 9 -7.63 1.99 63.46
N VAL A 10 -8.33 2.77 64.20
CA VAL A 10 -8.53 4.22 64.23
C VAL A 10 -7.29 4.94 64.80
N VAL A 11 -7.23 6.30 64.59
CA VAL A 11 -6.44 7.33 65.34
C VAL A 11 -5.20 7.80 64.57
N THR A 12 -4.89 9.10 64.36
CA THR A 12 -5.44 10.42 64.77
C THR A 12 -4.71 11.50 63.97
N THR A 13 -5.40 12.57 63.75
CA THR A 13 -5.06 13.98 63.44
C THR A 13 -3.80 14.51 64.09
N ALA A 14 -3.06 15.35 63.33
CA ALA A 14 -2.42 16.58 63.85
C ALA A 14 -2.06 17.52 62.70
N GLU A 15 -2.75 18.64 62.58
CA GLU A 15 -2.19 19.94 62.15
C GLU A 15 -1.35 20.52 63.32
N PRO A 16 -0.38 21.41 63.07
CA PRO A 16 -0.52 22.78 63.47
C PRO A 16 0.04 23.81 62.48
N GLU A 17 -0.78 24.84 62.28
CA GLU A 17 -0.66 26.25 62.68
C GLU A 17 0.53 27.07 62.14
N LEU A 18 0.11 28.05 61.41
CA LEU A 18 0.55 29.45 61.20
C LEU A 18 1.71 29.99 62.06
N SER A 19 2.65 30.69 61.41
CA SER A 19 3.29 31.86 61.97
C SER A 19 3.61 32.87 60.89
N ASN A 20 2.93 34.02 60.97
CA ASN A 20 3.28 35.28 60.33
C ASN A 20 4.56 35.84 60.91
N ALA A 21 5.38 36.49 60.07
CA ALA A 21 6.21 37.63 60.50
C ALA A 21 6.43 38.58 59.31
N ASP A 22 5.90 39.79 59.51
CA ASP A 22 6.15 41.01 58.75
C ASP A 22 7.61 41.45 58.82
N GLY A 23 8.07 42.16 57.78
CA GLY A 23 9.34 42.86 57.81
C GLY A 23 9.52 43.70 56.56
N ALA A 24 9.09 44.95 56.65
CA ALA A 24 9.25 46.00 55.66
C ALA A 24 10.68 46.61 55.70
N GLU A 25 10.90 47.52 54.72
CA GLU A 25 12.03 48.47 54.57
C GLU A 25 13.26 47.92 53.84
N GLU A 26 13.96 48.58 52.91
CA GLU A 26 14.06 50.03 52.67
C GLU A 26 14.69 50.27 51.31
N ALA A 27 14.38 51.36 50.69
CA ALA A 27 14.95 51.85 49.44
C ALA A 27 16.39 52.39 49.67
N ALA A 28 17.28 52.02 48.75
CA ALA A 28 18.53 52.79 48.59
C ALA A 28 18.94 52.80 47.11
N GLN A 29 18.82 53.95 46.45
CA GLN A 29 19.63 54.33 45.31
C GLN A 29 21.02 54.75 45.80
N PRO A 30 22.07 54.44 45.02
CA PRO A 30 23.20 55.37 44.91
C PRO A 30 23.57 55.66 43.45
N SER A 31 23.53 56.93 43.16
CA SER A 31 24.71 57.77 42.86
C SER A 31 25.52 57.47 41.61
N ALA A 32 25.42 58.44 40.70
CA ALA A 32 26.29 58.64 39.56
C ALA A 32 27.76 58.65 39.88
N ALA A 33 28.60 57.96 39.15
CA ALA A 33 30.03 58.22 39.07
C ALA A 33 30.53 57.95 37.62
N ALA A 34 30.98 59.06 37.03
CA ALA A 34 32.12 59.25 36.12
C ALA A 34 32.32 58.30 34.94
N GLU A 35 32.05 58.78 33.70
CA GLU A 35 32.66 58.35 32.45
C GLU A 35 34.20 58.54 32.51
N PRO A 36 34.96 57.63 31.89
CA PRO A 36 36.19 57.98 31.26
C PRO A 36 36.05 57.96 29.74
N ASP A 37 36.29 59.11 29.15
CA ASP A 37 36.62 59.34 27.75
C ASP A 37 37.69 58.34 27.27
N LEU A 38 37.36 57.50 26.28
CA LEU A 38 38.36 56.86 25.44
C LEU A 38 37.91 57.04 23.97
N GLN A 39 38.39 58.12 23.41
CA GLN A 39 38.48 58.28 21.96
C GLN A 39 39.47 57.28 21.38
N GLY A 40 39.03 56.60 20.29
CA GLY A 40 39.94 56.08 19.28
C GLY A 40 40.00 54.55 19.15
N ALA A 41 39.14 53.98 18.34
CA ALA A 41 39.51 52.94 17.38
C ALA A 41 38.36 52.75 16.39
N ASP A 42 38.42 53.46 15.26
CA ASP A 42 37.67 53.13 14.04
C ASP A 42 38.07 51.74 13.55
N GLY A 43 37.20 50.79 13.71
CA GLY A 43 37.32 49.42 13.26
C GLY A 43 35.95 48.73 13.25
N ALA A 44 34.92 49.40 12.72
CA ALA A 44 33.63 48.79 12.49
C ALA A 44 33.76 47.72 11.41
N THR A 45 34.16 46.50 11.81
CA THR A 45 33.91 45.30 11.01
C THR A 45 32.39 45.09 10.96
N HIS A 46 31.75 45.60 9.90
CA HIS A 46 30.40 45.25 9.57
C HIS A 46 30.30 43.72 9.63
N PRO A 47 29.36 43.13 10.39
CA PRO A 47 29.13 41.71 10.31
C PRO A 47 28.77 41.42 8.84
N PRO A 48 29.33 40.37 8.23
CA PRO A 48 29.06 40.06 6.82
C PRO A 48 27.56 40.00 6.66
N LYS A 49 26.99 40.78 5.78
CA LYS A 49 25.57 40.71 5.38
C LYS A 49 25.32 39.26 4.99
N ARG A 50 24.73 38.45 5.87
CA ARG A 50 24.23 37.13 5.56
C ARG A 50 23.29 37.35 4.38
N SER A 51 23.64 36.83 3.20
CA SER A 51 22.86 37.00 1.99
C SER A 51 21.41 36.60 2.31
N GLU A 52 20.47 37.45 1.99
CA GLU A 52 19.04 37.18 2.19
C GLU A 52 18.61 35.90 1.47
N PHE A 53 19.45 35.37 0.57
CA PHE A 53 19.27 34.14 -0.20
C PHE A 53 19.84 32.88 0.48
N ALA A 54 20.62 32.98 1.55
CA ALA A 54 21.25 31.81 2.21
C ALA A 54 20.22 30.79 2.74
N TRP A 55 19.00 31.22 3.05
CA TRP A 55 17.92 30.32 3.45
C TRP A 55 17.26 29.63 2.24
N LEU A 56 17.19 30.29 1.09
CA LEU A 56 16.73 29.74 -0.18
C LEU A 56 17.70 28.67 -0.66
N GLU A 57 19.00 28.97 -0.70
CA GLU A 57 20.05 28.01 -1.05
C GLU A 57 20.00 26.75 -0.19
N ARG A 58 19.86 26.88 1.14
CA ARG A 58 19.71 25.73 2.04
C ARG A 58 18.45 24.90 1.76
N ARG A 59 17.35 25.51 1.35
CA ARG A 59 16.12 24.80 0.98
C ARG A 59 16.28 24.04 -0.32
N TRP A 60 16.92 24.63 -1.32
CA TRP A 60 17.19 23.98 -2.60
C TRP A 60 18.18 22.83 -2.46
N VAL A 61 19.23 23.00 -1.65
CA VAL A 61 20.17 21.91 -1.32
C VAL A 61 19.44 20.76 -0.62
N ALA A 62 18.61 21.06 0.38
CA ALA A 62 17.82 20.04 1.06
C ALA A 62 16.86 19.33 0.11
N ALA A 63 16.16 20.06 -0.77
CA ALA A 63 15.28 19.48 -1.77
C ALA A 63 16.07 18.61 -2.75
N GLY A 64 17.25 19.05 -3.20
CA GLY A 64 18.15 18.27 -4.06
C GLY A 64 18.62 16.98 -3.42
N VAL A 65 19.00 17.01 -2.14
CA VAL A 65 19.38 15.80 -1.37
C VAL A 65 18.20 14.82 -1.26
N PHE A 66 16.99 15.33 -0.99
CA PHE A 66 15.80 14.49 -0.93
C PHE A 66 15.46 13.86 -2.27
N ALA A 67 15.56 14.65 -3.36
CA ALA A 67 15.33 14.16 -4.72
C ALA A 67 16.36 13.08 -5.10
N ALA A 68 17.64 13.33 -4.81
CA ALA A 68 18.72 12.37 -5.06
C ALA A 68 18.51 11.07 -4.26
N ALA A 69 18.15 11.17 -2.97
CA ALA A 69 17.83 10.01 -2.15
C ALA A 69 16.62 9.24 -2.72
N GLY A 70 15.57 9.94 -3.17
CA GLY A 70 14.42 9.32 -3.82
C GLY A 70 14.79 8.58 -5.11
N ILE A 71 15.66 9.17 -5.95
CA ILE A 71 16.15 8.52 -7.18
C ILE A 71 16.96 7.27 -6.85
N VAL A 72 17.86 7.34 -5.87
CA VAL A 72 18.66 6.18 -5.43
C VAL A 72 17.76 5.05 -4.92
N LEU A 73 16.75 5.37 -4.10
CA LEU A 73 15.78 4.40 -3.60
C LEU A 73 14.99 3.78 -4.76
N PHE A 74 14.50 4.60 -5.68
CA PHE A 74 13.77 4.13 -6.84
C PHE A 74 14.60 3.15 -7.69
N VAL A 75 15.85 3.49 -8.00
CA VAL A 75 16.74 2.61 -8.77
C VAL A 75 17.01 1.30 -8.02
N ALA A 76 17.23 1.37 -6.71
CA ALA A 76 17.45 0.19 -5.89
C ALA A 76 16.20 -0.71 -5.80
N TYR A 77 15.02 -0.13 -5.60
CA TYR A 77 13.75 -0.89 -5.58
C TYR A 77 13.40 -1.45 -6.95
N LEU A 78 13.66 -0.72 -8.03
CA LEU A 78 13.46 -1.22 -9.38
C LEU A 78 14.36 -2.44 -9.68
N ALA A 79 15.64 -2.34 -9.30
CA ALA A 79 16.55 -3.46 -9.47
C ALA A 79 16.10 -4.67 -8.65
N GLN A 80 15.60 -4.45 -7.42
CA GLN A 80 15.07 -5.52 -6.57
C GLN A 80 13.75 -6.08 -7.11
N ALA A 81 12.81 -5.25 -7.56
CA ALA A 81 11.56 -5.69 -8.17
C ALA A 81 11.81 -6.60 -9.38
N ARG A 82 12.82 -6.30 -10.19
CA ARG A 82 13.21 -7.13 -11.34
C ARG A 82 13.80 -8.49 -10.98
N THR A 83 14.22 -8.71 -9.72
CA THR A 83 14.65 -10.05 -9.27
C THR A 83 13.46 -10.96 -8.93
N LEU A 84 12.28 -10.37 -8.76
CA LEU A 84 11.07 -11.13 -8.49
C LEU A 84 10.49 -11.65 -9.80
N PRO A 85 9.98 -12.89 -9.80
CA PRO A 85 9.13 -13.32 -10.89
C PRO A 85 7.92 -12.37 -10.91
N VAL A 86 7.55 -11.89 -12.06
CA VAL A 86 6.27 -11.19 -12.21
C VAL A 86 5.18 -12.23 -11.90
N HIS A 87 4.69 -12.23 -10.68
CA HIS A 87 3.58 -13.09 -10.26
C HIS A 87 2.29 -12.60 -10.94
N LEU A 88 2.16 -12.98 -12.19
CA LEU A 88 0.96 -12.75 -12.98
C LEU A 88 -0.12 -13.77 -12.62
N ASP A 89 0.25 -14.75 -11.81
CA ASP A 89 -0.51 -15.94 -11.44
C ASP A 89 -1.39 -15.75 -10.18
N ALA A 90 -1.14 -14.71 -9.39
CA ALA A 90 -1.94 -14.45 -8.21
C ALA A 90 -3.23 -13.69 -8.58
N PRO A 91 -4.30 -13.80 -7.79
CA PRO A 91 -5.48 -12.94 -7.91
C PRO A 91 -5.17 -11.44 -7.88
N SER A 92 -4.00 -11.07 -7.37
CA SER A 92 -3.39 -9.75 -7.30
C SER A 92 -2.42 -9.42 -8.45
N GLY A 93 -2.35 -10.23 -9.50
CA GLY A 93 -1.39 -10.05 -10.59
C GLY A 93 -1.56 -8.73 -11.35
N SER A 94 -0.48 -7.98 -11.48
CA SER A 94 -0.43 -6.63 -12.04
C SER A 94 -0.45 -6.54 -13.56
N ALA A 95 -0.46 -7.68 -14.28
CA ALA A 95 -0.64 -7.69 -15.74
C ALA A 95 -2.01 -7.14 -16.15
N TRP A 96 -3.01 -7.30 -15.33
CA TRP A 96 -4.35 -6.79 -15.63
C TRP A 96 -4.40 -5.26 -15.54
N GLN A 97 -3.76 -4.67 -14.53
CA GLN A 97 -3.65 -3.23 -14.40
C GLN A 97 -2.87 -2.64 -15.57
N THR A 98 -1.82 -3.33 -16.01
CA THR A 98 -1.06 -2.94 -17.21
C THR A 98 -1.98 -2.94 -18.46
N LEU A 99 -2.77 -3.98 -18.68
CA LEU A 99 -3.69 -4.01 -19.82
C LEU A 99 -4.84 -2.99 -19.70
N GLN A 100 -5.33 -2.71 -18.50
CA GLN A 100 -6.33 -1.68 -18.26
C GLN A 100 -5.77 -0.28 -18.55
N ALA A 101 -4.57 0.02 -18.05
CA ALA A 101 -3.88 1.28 -18.30
C ALA A 101 -3.60 1.47 -19.80
N TRP A 102 -3.16 0.40 -20.48
CA TRP A 102 -2.97 0.39 -21.92
C TRP A 102 -4.26 0.70 -22.69
N ASP A 103 -5.36 0.08 -22.30
CA ASP A 103 -6.67 0.30 -22.93
C ASP A 103 -7.17 1.74 -22.71
N MET A 104 -6.98 2.29 -21.50
CA MET A 104 -7.27 3.71 -21.22
C MET A 104 -6.46 4.66 -22.11
N LEU A 105 -5.18 4.38 -22.34
CA LEU A 105 -4.31 5.18 -23.21
C LEU A 105 -4.74 5.10 -24.69
N HIS A 106 -5.44 4.03 -25.08
CA HIS A 106 -5.97 3.85 -26.43
C HIS A 106 -7.44 4.31 -26.58
N GLY A 107 -7.94 5.09 -25.61
CA GLY A 107 -9.21 5.80 -25.72
C GLY A 107 -10.36 5.18 -24.91
N ASN A 108 -10.20 3.99 -24.33
CA ASN A 108 -11.20 3.40 -23.46
C ASN A 108 -11.05 3.92 -22.01
N VAL A 109 -11.11 5.23 -21.82
CA VAL A 109 -10.88 5.87 -20.52
C VAL A 109 -11.82 5.33 -19.43
N LEU A 110 -13.06 4.99 -19.76
CA LEU A 110 -14.02 4.45 -18.80
C LEU A 110 -13.94 2.92 -18.65
N LEU A 111 -12.95 2.26 -19.27
CA LEU A 111 -12.81 0.82 -19.27
C LEU A 111 -14.12 0.10 -19.60
N ARG A 112 -14.78 0.51 -20.70
CA ARG A 112 -16.02 -0.11 -21.20
C ARG A 112 -15.74 -1.57 -21.55
N GLY A 113 -16.65 -2.43 -21.20
CA GLY A 113 -16.49 -3.89 -21.38
C GLY A 113 -15.73 -4.59 -20.26
N TRP A 114 -14.99 -3.85 -19.44
CA TRP A 114 -14.20 -4.43 -18.36
C TRP A 114 -15.04 -4.83 -17.14
N SER A 115 -14.76 -6.02 -16.64
CA SER A 115 -15.21 -6.49 -15.33
C SER A 115 -14.00 -6.55 -14.39
N LEU A 116 -13.95 -5.64 -13.42
CA LEU A 116 -12.85 -5.50 -12.49
C LEU A 116 -13.07 -6.34 -11.23
N ALA A 117 -12.05 -6.44 -10.38
CA ALA A 117 -12.12 -7.00 -9.04
C ALA A 117 -13.03 -6.15 -8.12
N ASP A 118 -13.02 -6.45 -6.83
CA ASP A 118 -13.63 -5.64 -5.77
C ASP A 118 -12.90 -4.31 -5.53
N VAL A 119 -11.68 -4.19 -6.04
CA VAL A 119 -10.86 -2.96 -6.07
C VAL A 119 -10.72 -2.49 -7.50
N SER A 120 -11.07 -1.23 -7.79
CA SER A 120 -10.99 -0.71 -9.16
C SER A 120 -9.59 -0.30 -9.57
N VAL A 121 -8.77 0.10 -8.61
CA VAL A 121 -7.45 0.75 -8.78
C VAL A 121 -7.44 1.95 -9.76
N TYR A 122 -8.63 2.37 -10.19
CA TYR A 122 -8.86 3.31 -11.28
C TYR A 122 -8.23 4.69 -11.05
N THR A 123 -8.28 5.17 -9.82
CA THR A 123 -7.74 6.48 -9.46
C THR A 123 -6.43 6.40 -8.67
N THR A 124 -6.05 5.23 -8.20
CA THR A 124 -4.86 5.03 -7.36
C THR A 124 -3.67 4.53 -8.17
N GLU A 125 -3.75 3.32 -8.71
CA GLU A 125 -2.64 2.66 -9.42
C GLU A 125 -2.66 2.91 -10.95
N LEU A 126 -3.83 2.85 -11.60
CA LEU A 126 -3.88 2.98 -13.07
C LEU A 126 -3.24 4.26 -13.63
N PRO A 127 -3.36 5.45 -12.99
CA PRO A 127 -2.65 6.64 -13.45
C PRO A 127 -1.12 6.48 -13.44
N GLU A 128 -0.58 5.72 -12.49
CA GLU A 128 0.84 5.42 -12.41
C GLU A 128 1.28 4.48 -13.53
N TYR A 129 0.51 3.42 -13.78
CA TYR A 129 0.75 2.51 -14.91
C TYR A 129 0.68 3.24 -16.25
N MET A 130 -0.35 4.08 -16.45
CA MET A 130 -0.46 4.91 -17.66
C MET A 130 0.78 5.80 -17.85
N LEU A 131 1.27 6.44 -16.78
CA LEU A 131 2.48 7.27 -16.86
C LEU A 131 3.71 6.46 -17.28
N VAL A 132 3.87 5.28 -16.72
CA VAL A 132 5.00 4.39 -17.05
C VAL A 132 4.89 3.89 -18.49
N GLU A 133 3.70 3.50 -18.94
CA GLU A 133 3.43 3.01 -20.30
C GLU A 133 3.60 4.10 -21.36
N LEU A 134 3.23 5.35 -21.07
CA LEU A 134 3.50 6.48 -21.97
C LEU A 134 4.99 6.66 -22.27
N ILE A 135 5.85 6.28 -21.32
CA ILE A 135 7.31 6.42 -21.47
C ILE A 135 7.94 5.16 -22.08
N ARG A 136 7.44 3.97 -21.73
CA ARG A 136 8.09 2.69 -22.04
C ARG A 136 7.32 1.80 -23.01
N GLY A 137 6.07 2.14 -23.32
CA GLY A 137 5.15 1.25 -24.02
C GLY A 137 4.72 0.06 -23.16
N LEU A 138 3.82 -0.76 -23.71
CA LEU A 138 3.33 -1.99 -23.05
C LEU A 138 4.43 -3.05 -23.04
N ASN A 139 4.87 -3.44 -21.85
CA ASN A 139 5.83 -4.52 -21.61
C ASN A 139 5.81 -4.95 -20.14
N GLY A 140 6.34 -6.15 -19.82
CA GLY A 140 6.32 -6.70 -18.47
C GLY A 140 7.10 -5.87 -17.44
N ASP A 141 8.09 -5.05 -17.84
CA ASP A 141 8.86 -4.21 -16.93
C ASP A 141 8.06 -3.04 -16.36
N VAL A 142 6.90 -2.69 -16.97
CA VAL A 142 5.97 -1.66 -16.46
C VAL A 142 5.57 -1.96 -15.03
N VAL A 143 5.29 -3.22 -14.72
CA VAL A 143 4.91 -3.68 -13.37
C VAL A 143 6.02 -3.39 -12.36
N HIS A 144 7.27 -3.72 -12.70
CA HIS A 144 8.41 -3.48 -11.81
C HIS A 144 8.66 -1.99 -11.57
N VAL A 145 8.51 -1.18 -12.62
CA VAL A 145 8.69 0.28 -12.53
C VAL A 145 7.60 0.90 -11.67
N ALA A 146 6.34 0.53 -11.86
CA ALA A 146 5.22 1.01 -11.06
C ALA A 146 5.37 0.61 -9.58
N ALA A 147 5.67 -0.66 -9.30
CA ALA A 147 5.89 -1.12 -7.92
C ALA A 147 7.05 -0.37 -7.22
N ALA A 148 8.17 -0.18 -7.92
CA ALA A 148 9.31 0.57 -7.39
C ALA A 148 8.98 2.05 -7.13
N LEU A 149 8.18 2.67 -8.01
CA LEU A 149 7.75 4.06 -7.86
C LEU A 149 6.80 4.23 -6.67
N SER A 150 5.74 3.42 -6.59
CA SER A 150 4.80 3.40 -5.46
C SER A 150 5.53 3.22 -4.14
N TYR A 151 6.41 2.22 -4.05
CA TYR A 151 7.12 1.95 -2.79
C TYR A 151 8.11 3.06 -2.41
N THR A 152 8.80 3.65 -3.39
CA THR A 152 9.65 4.83 -3.17
C THR A 152 8.84 5.99 -2.60
N LEU A 153 7.67 6.27 -3.17
CA LEU A 153 6.78 7.32 -2.69
C LEU A 153 6.29 7.04 -1.27
N ILE A 154 5.94 5.80 -0.94
CA ILE A 154 5.53 5.40 0.42
C ILE A 154 6.65 5.68 1.42
N VAL A 155 7.89 5.27 1.14
CA VAL A 155 9.03 5.49 2.04
C VAL A 155 9.30 6.99 2.22
N VAL A 156 9.34 7.76 1.15
CA VAL A 156 9.62 9.20 1.18
C VAL A 156 8.49 9.96 1.89
N LEU A 157 7.23 9.73 1.52
CA LEU A 157 6.09 10.42 2.13
C LEU A 157 5.88 10.01 3.59
N GLY A 158 6.05 8.73 3.92
CA GLY A 158 5.99 8.22 5.29
C GLY A 158 7.09 8.83 6.17
N ALA A 159 8.32 8.92 5.68
CA ALA A 159 9.42 9.56 6.39
C ALA A 159 9.16 11.06 6.61
N LEU A 160 8.62 11.76 5.60
CA LEU A 160 8.22 13.17 5.70
C LEU A 160 7.07 13.37 6.70
N LEU A 161 6.11 12.45 6.72
CA LEU A 161 5.00 12.47 7.67
C LEU A 161 5.52 12.21 9.11
N ALA A 162 6.42 11.25 9.30
CA ALA A 162 7.06 10.98 10.59
C ALA A 162 7.84 12.17 11.10
N LYS A 163 8.60 12.86 10.24
CA LYS A 163 9.31 14.09 10.59
C LYS A 163 8.33 15.14 11.14
N GLY A 164 7.15 15.26 10.57
CA GLY A 164 6.17 16.26 10.96
C GLY A 164 6.75 17.67 10.87
N ARG A 165 6.42 18.50 11.87
CA ARG A 165 6.92 19.88 12.01
C ARG A 165 8.26 19.95 12.79
N ALA A 166 8.80 18.83 13.25
CA ALA A 166 10.05 18.80 13.98
C ALA A 166 11.22 19.23 13.11
N THR A 167 12.15 20.01 13.70
CA THR A 167 13.33 20.55 13.03
C THR A 167 14.61 20.04 13.67
N GLY A 168 15.73 20.27 13.03
CA GLY A 168 17.05 19.90 13.55
C GLY A 168 17.18 18.38 13.76
N ARG A 169 17.92 18.02 14.84
CA ARG A 169 18.24 16.62 15.16
C ARG A 169 17.02 15.75 15.41
N GLU A 170 15.99 16.28 16.07
CA GLU A 170 14.77 15.52 16.34
C GLU A 170 14.04 15.16 15.04
N GLY A 171 13.86 16.13 14.13
CA GLY A 171 13.23 15.90 12.85
C GLY A 171 14.00 14.86 12.01
N LEU A 172 15.32 14.89 12.06
CA LEU A 172 16.17 13.90 11.39
C LEU A 172 15.97 12.49 12.00
N ILE A 173 15.98 12.35 13.31
CA ILE A 173 15.78 11.06 13.99
C ILE A 173 14.40 10.49 13.65
N ARG A 174 13.34 11.31 13.69
CA ARG A 174 11.98 10.90 13.32
C ARG A 174 11.93 10.34 11.90
N LEU A 175 12.53 11.05 10.96
CA LEU A 175 12.63 10.63 9.56
C LEU A 175 13.40 9.32 9.41
N LEU A 176 14.58 9.22 10.04
CA LEU A 176 15.43 8.04 9.95
C LEU A 176 14.81 6.79 10.58
N VAL A 177 14.07 6.93 11.69
CA VAL A 177 13.35 5.80 12.30
C VAL A 177 12.31 5.26 11.35
N ALA A 178 11.46 6.14 10.80
CA ALA A 178 10.40 5.71 9.89
C ALA A 178 10.96 5.14 8.59
N ALA A 179 11.92 5.84 7.97
CA ALA A 179 12.59 5.36 6.77
C ALA A 179 13.29 4.02 7.04
N GLY A 180 13.98 3.86 8.17
CA GLY A 180 14.69 2.63 8.51
C GLY A 180 13.79 1.41 8.66
N ILE A 181 12.58 1.58 9.18
CA ILE A 181 11.60 0.49 9.29
C ILE A 181 11.11 0.06 7.90
N MET A 182 11.01 0.99 6.94
CA MET A 182 10.50 0.74 5.59
C MET A 182 11.58 0.51 4.53
N LEU A 183 12.86 0.81 4.83
CA LEU A 183 13.92 0.99 3.82
C LEU A 183 14.18 -0.24 2.97
N ALA A 184 14.23 -1.41 3.59
CA ALA A 184 14.54 -2.65 2.90
C ALA A 184 13.40 -3.65 3.10
N PRO A 185 12.57 -3.87 2.07
CA PRO A 185 11.64 -5.00 2.10
C PRO A 185 12.46 -6.29 2.23
N SER A 186 12.03 -7.16 3.13
CA SER A 186 12.73 -8.43 3.36
C SER A 186 12.68 -9.30 2.13
N LEU A 187 13.81 -9.84 1.72
CA LEU A 187 13.89 -10.86 0.68
C LEU A 187 13.00 -12.06 1.06
N HIS A 188 12.22 -12.52 0.12
CA HIS A 188 11.35 -13.70 0.11
C HIS A 188 9.92 -13.56 0.62
N SER A 189 9.56 -12.57 1.47
CA SER A 189 8.17 -12.45 1.92
C SER A 189 7.63 -11.03 1.85
N GLY A 190 8.32 -10.07 2.45
CA GLY A 190 7.92 -8.65 2.38
C GLY A 190 8.11 -8.07 0.97
N THR A 191 9.10 -8.55 0.23
CA THR A 191 9.37 -8.12 -1.14
C THR A 191 8.24 -8.51 -2.08
N ASP A 192 7.72 -9.73 -1.95
CA ASP A 192 6.63 -10.22 -2.79
C ASP A 192 5.35 -9.41 -2.59
N VAL A 193 5.11 -8.89 -1.38
CA VAL A 193 3.94 -8.06 -1.08
C VAL A 193 4.13 -6.62 -1.56
N LEU A 194 5.34 -6.06 -1.42
CA LEU A 194 5.60 -4.63 -1.62
C LEU A 194 6.11 -4.27 -3.02
N LEU A 195 6.76 -5.20 -3.71
CA LEU A 195 7.43 -4.97 -4.99
C LEU A 195 6.99 -5.90 -6.13
N SER A 196 6.07 -6.83 -5.91
CA SER A 196 5.55 -7.71 -6.98
C SER A 196 4.45 -7.10 -7.82
N GLY A 197 3.89 -6.01 -7.38
CA GLY A 197 2.84 -5.26 -8.06
C GLY A 197 2.04 -4.45 -7.04
N PRO A 198 1.50 -3.29 -7.44
CA PRO A 198 0.75 -2.44 -6.54
C PRO A 198 -0.70 -2.94 -6.38
N ASP A 199 -0.92 -3.92 -5.52
CA ASP A 199 -2.24 -4.25 -5.01
C ASP A 199 -2.38 -3.61 -3.63
N HIS A 200 -3.27 -2.65 -3.45
CA HIS A 200 -3.42 -1.75 -2.29
C HIS A 200 -2.16 -0.89 -1.97
N THR A 201 -1.00 -1.18 -2.58
CA THR A 201 0.25 -0.44 -2.33
C THR A 201 0.15 0.98 -2.86
N GLY A 202 -0.35 1.17 -4.06
CA GLY A 202 -0.55 2.50 -4.65
C GLY A 202 -1.57 3.34 -3.88
N THR A 203 -2.55 2.72 -3.23
CA THR A 203 -3.51 3.39 -2.34
C THR A 203 -2.85 4.07 -1.15
N GLN A 204 -1.70 3.57 -0.67
CA GLN A 204 -0.97 4.20 0.43
C GLN A 204 -0.42 5.58 0.07
N VAL A 205 -0.14 5.85 -1.20
CA VAL A 205 0.39 7.15 -1.65
C VAL A 205 -0.61 8.28 -1.41
N PRO A 206 -1.85 8.25 -1.92
CA PRO A 206 -2.84 9.28 -1.63
C PRO A 206 -3.20 9.37 -0.14
N LEU A 207 -3.20 8.26 0.61
CA LEU A 207 -3.42 8.30 2.06
C LEU A 207 -2.32 9.07 2.80
N LEU A 208 -1.06 8.82 2.49
CA LEU A 208 0.07 9.57 3.05
C LEU A 208 0.01 11.05 2.68
N VAL A 209 -0.44 11.39 1.47
CA VAL A 209 -0.67 12.79 1.06
C VAL A 209 -1.79 13.42 1.89
N ILE A 210 -2.91 12.74 2.11
CA ILE A 210 -4.01 13.22 2.96
C ILE A 210 -3.52 13.49 4.38
N TRP A 211 -2.80 12.56 4.98
CA TRP A 211 -2.23 12.73 6.32
C TRP A 211 -1.19 13.86 6.38
N LEU A 212 -0.38 14.06 5.32
CA LEU A 212 0.53 15.20 5.21
C LEU A 212 -0.22 16.52 5.11
N VAL A 213 -1.33 16.59 4.39
CA VAL A 213 -2.19 17.79 4.33
C VAL A 213 -2.74 18.11 5.72
N LEU A 214 -3.28 17.11 6.42
CA LEU A 214 -3.79 17.26 7.79
C LEU A 214 -2.70 17.69 8.79
N ASP A 215 -1.47 17.16 8.63
CA ASP A 215 -0.32 17.50 9.49
C ASP A 215 0.21 18.91 9.26
N ARG A 216 0.31 19.33 8.00
CA ARG A 216 1.00 20.59 7.61
C ARG A 216 0.07 21.77 7.56
N ALA A 217 -1.18 21.57 7.17
CA ALA A 217 -2.14 22.65 7.10
C ALA A 217 -2.57 23.11 8.52
N ARG A 218 -2.83 24.42 8.65
CA ARG A 218 -3.52 24.95 9.82
C ARG A 218 -5.00 24.69 9.65
N ALA A 219 -5.79 24.78 10.74
CA ALA A 219 -7.24 24.74 10.69
C ALA A 219 -7.77 25.90 9.82
N ARG A 220 -8.14 25.60 8.58
CA ARG A 220 -8.69 26.53 7.59
C ARG A 220 -9.87 25.87 6.89
N TRP A 221 -10.82 26.66 6.41
CA TRP A 221 -12.04 26.17 5.77
C TRP A 221 -11.82 25.28 4.53
N TRP A 222 -10.74 25.51 3.78
CA TRP A 222 -10.42 24.73 2.58
C TRP A 222 -9.84 23.33 2.89
N VAL A 223 -9.28 23.10 4.09
CA VAL A 223 -8.65 21.82 4.44
C VAL A 223 -9.65 20.67 4.42
N PRO A 224 -10.83 20.75 5.07
CA PRO A 224 -11.84 19.70 4.97
C PRO A 224 -12.28 19.43 3.53
N VAL A 225 -12.37 20.47 2.67
CA VAL A 225 -12.73 20.31 1.25
C VAL A 225 -11.66 19.51 0.50
N VAL A 226 -10.39 19.87 0.65
CA VAL A 226 -9.28 19.13 0.03
C VAL A 226 -9.24 17.69 0.53
N VAL A 227 -9.44 17.47 1.83
CA VAL A 227 -9.49 16.12 2.42
C VAL A 227 -10.66 15.32 1.85
N ALA A 228 -11.85 15.92 1.70
CA ALA A 228 -13.00 15.25 1.10
C ALA A 228 -12.73 14.82 -0.35
N VAL A 229 -12.13 15.70 -1.15
CA VAL A 229 -11.80 15.41 -2.56
C VAL A 229 -10.76 14.30 -2.65
N LEU A 230 -9.67 14.38 -1.88
CA LEU A 230 -8.62 13.37 -1.90
C LEU A 230 -9.09 12.02 -1.36
N LEU A 231 -9.94 12.02 -0.32
CA LEU A 231 -10.56 10.80 0.20
C LEU A 231 -11.54 10.18 -0.81
N ALA A 232 -12.36 10.99 -1.47
CA ALA A 232 -13.25 10.49 -2.53
C ALA A 232 -12.45 9.91 -3.70
N TRP A 233 -11.40 10.61 -4.13
CA TRP A 233 -10.47 10.14 -5.15
C TRP A 233 -9.88 8.77 -4.78
N ALA A 234 -9.29 8.64 -3.58
CA ALA A 234 -8.70 7.39 -3.13
C ALA A 234 -9.74 6.25 -3.00
N GLN A 235 -10.97 6.56 -2.52
CA GLN A 235 -12.04 5.56 -2.37
C GLN A 235 -12.65 5.09 -3.70
N VAL A 236 -12.58 5.88 -4.77
CA VAL A 236 -12.95 5.41 -6.11
C VAL A 236 -12.00 4.31 -6.55
N GLY A 237 -10.71 4.41 -6.23
CA GLY A 237 -9.72 3.39 -6.51
C GLY A 237 -9.83 2.19 -5.58
N ASP A 238 -10.02 2.43 -4.28
CA ASP A 238 -9.90 1.39 -3.27
C ASP A 238 -10.77 1.65 -2.04
N ALA A 239 -11.63 0.71 -1.73
CA ALA A 239 -12.53 0.79 -0.59
C ALA A 239 -11.84 0.63 0.78
N ILE A 240 -10.60 0.11 0.84
CA ILE A 240 -9.83 -0.06 2.08
C ILE A 240 -9.58 1.27 2.79
N VAL A 241 -9.56 2.37 2.03
CA VAL A 241 -9.48 3.76 2.53
C VAL A 241 -10.52 4.06 3.61
N LEU A 242 -11.67 3.39 3.56
CA LEU A 242 -12.72 3.50 4.59
C LEU A 242 -12.17 3.10 5.96
N VAL A 243 -11.43 2.01 6.04
CA VAL A 243 -10.86 1.46 7.29
C VAL A 243 -9.58 2.19 7.69
N GLU A 244 -8.76 2.57 6.71
CA GLU A 244 -7.44 3.18 6.97
C GLU A 244 -7.51 4.68 7.28
N CYS A 245 -8.51 5.41 6.77
CA CYS A 245 -8.55 6.86 6.95
C CYS A 245 -9.92 7.41 7.33
N VAL A 246 -11.02 7.02 6.66
CA VAL A 246 -12.34 7.62 6.88
C VAL A 246 -12.84 7.34 8.30
N LEU A 247 -12.93 6.07 8.68
CA LEU A 247 -13.39 5.69 10.02
C LEU A 247 -12.45 6.21 11.12
N PRO A 248 -11.12 6.08 11.02
CA PRO A 248 -10.20 6.68 11.96
C PRO A 248 -10.40 8.18 12.15
N LEU A 249 -10.56 8.92 11.06
CA LEU A 249 -10.74 10.38 11.12
C LEU A 249 -12.05 10.76 11.80
N VAL A 250 -13.15 10.08 11.47
CA VAL A 250 -14.47 10.30 12.11
C VAL A 250 -14.41 9.98 13.60
N VAL A 251 -13.85 8.84 13.97
CA VAL A 251 -13.72 8.40 15.38
C VAL A 251 -12.88 9.41 16.18
N VAL A 252 -11.73 9.83 15.65
CA VAL A 252 -10.86 10.78 16.34
C VAL A 252 -11.53 12.14 16.48
N CYS A 253 -12.18 12.65 15.43
CA CYS A 253 -12.93 13.90 15.51
C CYS A 253 -14.04 13.82 16.56
N ALA A 254 -14.80 12.73 16.59
CA ALA A 254 -15.85 12.51 17.60
C ALA A 254 -15.28 12.48 19.03
N VAL A 255 -14.18 11.75 19.27
CA VAL A 255 -13.50 11.70 20.57
C VAL A 255 -12.99 13.08 20.99
N ARG A 256 -12.41 13.84 20.05
CA ARG A 256 -11.89 15.20 20.33
C ARG A 256 -13.03 16.16 20.69
N MET A 257 -14.16 16.11 19.97
CA MET A 257 -15.36 16.90 20.28
C MET A 257 -15.94 16.53 21.65
N TYR A 258 -16.06 15.25 21.95
CA TYR A 258 -16.55 14.78 23.26
C TYR A 258 -15.67 15.24 24.43
N ARG A 259 -14.34 15.24 24.24
CA ARG A 259 -13.38 15.62 25.30
C ARG A 259 -13.24 17.13 25.52
N ARG A 260 -13.59 17.94 24.55
CA ARG A 260 -13.56 19.39 24.62
C ARG A 260 -14.97 19.93 24.43
N PRO A 261 -15.86 19.69 25.41
CA PRO A 261 -17.23 20.17 25.28
C PRO A 261 -17.21 21.70 25.19
N GLY A 262 -17.88 22.22 24.18
CA GLY A 262 -17.95 23.63 23.89
C GLY A 262 -19.01 23.91 22.83
N PRO A 263 -19.33 25.18 22.54
CA PRO A 263 -20.26 25.49 21.47
C PRO A 263 -19.75 24.97 20.12
N LEU A 264 -20.67 24.56 19.25
CA LEU A 264 -20.34 23.99 17.91
C LEU A 264 -19.44 24.92 17.09
N ALA A 265 -19.55 26.23 17.29
CA ALA A 265 -18.67 27.20 16.63
C ALA A 265 -17.18 27.04 16.98
N GLN A 266 -16.84 26.45 18.14
CA GLN A 266 -15.46 26.16 18.51
C GLN A 266 -14.99 24.79 18.00
N GLN A 267 -15.90 23.90 17.65
CA GLN A 267 -15.65 22.55 17.16
C GLN A 267 -15.80 22.41 15.62
N TRP A 268 -15.97 23.55 14.93
CA TRP A 268 -16.28 23.59 13.50
C TRP A 268 -15.28 22.77 12.66
N TYR A 269 -14.00 22.75 13.06
CA TYR A 269 -12.94 22.10 12.30
C TYR A 269 -13.06 20.57 12.40
N GLU A 270 -13.19 20.02 13.61
CA GLU A 270 -13.41 18.59 13.82
C GLU A 270 -14.71 18.12 13.17
N LEU A 271 -15.78 18.90 13.32
CA LEU A 271 -17.08 18.61 12.71
C LEU A 271 -16.98 18.62 11.18
N SER A 272 -16.30 19.61 10.60
CA SER A 272 -16.12 19.71 9.15
C SER A 272 -15.23 18.61 8.59
N LEU A 273 -14.18 18.17 9.32
CA LEU A 273 -13.34 17.03 8.93
C LEU A 273 -14.14 15.72 8.97
N ALA A 274 -14.90 15.47 10.02
CA ALA A 274 -15.76 14.30 10.11
C ALA A 274 -16.82 14.30 9.00
N GLY A 275 -17.46 15.45 8.76
CA GLY A 275 -18.40 15.65 7.65
C GLY A 275 -17.74 15.40 6.29
N ALA A 276 -16.55 15.95 6.06
CA ALA A 276 -15.77 15.75 4.84
C ALA A 276 -15.46 14.26 4.59
N ALA A 277 -15.06 13.53 5.63
CA ALA A 277 -14.80 12.11 5.56
C ALA A 277 -16.07 11.30 5.21
N LEU A 278 -17.22 11.64 5.80
CA LEU A 278 -18.49 10.97 5.48
C LEU A 278 -19.00 11.34 4.08
N VAL A 279 -18.91 12.60 3.67
CA VAL A 279 -19.31 13.07 2.35
C VAL A 279 -18.46 12.42 1.26
N SER A 280 -17.16 12.19 1.51
CA SER A 280 -16.28 11.54 0.54
C SER A 280 -16.75 10.13 0.14
N VAL A 281 -17.38 9.39 1.08
CA VAL A 281 -17.96 8.07 0.80
C VAL A 281 -19.12 8.17 -0.18
N GLY A 282 -20.01 9.15 0.04
CA GLY A 282 -21.15 9.42 -0.86
C GLY A 282 -20.67 9.83 -2.26
N VAL A 283 -19.67 10.72 -2.32
CA VAL A 283 -19.09 11.18 -3.60
C VAL A 283 -18.42 10.02 -4.35
N ALA A 284 -17.63 9.19 -3.68
CA ALA A 284 -16.98 8.04 -4.33
C ALA A 284 -18.01 7.06 -4.91
N LYS A 285 -19.06 6.72 -4.15
CA LYS A 285 -20.17 5.88 -4.63
C LYS A 285 -20.90 6.50 -5.81
N LEU A 286 -21.14 7.82 -5.78
CA LEU A 286 -21.77 8.54 -6.88
C LEU A 286 -20.90 8.48 -8.15
N VAL A 287 -19.59 8.72 -8.03
CA VAL A 287 -18.65 8.65 -9.15
C VAL A 287 -18.67 7.25 -9.78
N LEU A 288 -18.56 6.18 -8.97
CA LEU A 288 -18.64 4.80 -9.47
C LEU A 288 -19.98 4.49 -10.13
N ALA A 289 -21.10 5.00 -9.59
CA ALA A 289 -22.41 4.84 -10.18
C ALA A 289 -22.51 5.56 -11.54
N VAL A 290 -21.98 6.78 -11.65
CA VAL A 290 -21.93 7.54 -12.91
C VAL A 290 -21.07 6.83 -13.94
N ILE A 291 -19.89 6.30 -13.58
CA ILE A 291 -19.04 5.52 -14.48
C ILE A 291 -19.81 4.32 -15.02
N LYS A 292 -20.47 3.57 -14.15
CA LYS A 292 -21.28 2.41 -14.53
C LYS A 292 -22.44 2.82 -15.46
N GLN A 293 -23.18 3.89 -15.15
CA GLN A 293 -24.29 4.40 -15.98
C GLN A 293 -23.83 4.88 -17.36
N ALA A 294 -22.61 5.43 -17.43
CA ALA A 294 -21.97 5.83 -18.70
C ALA A 294 -21.45 4.64 -19.52
N GLY A 295 -21.75 3.39 -19.11
CA GLY A 295 -21.28 2.17 -19.75
C GLY A 295 -19.83 1.83 -19.48
N GLY A 296 -19.23 2.41 -18.43
CA GLY A 296 -17.87 2.10 -17.99
C GLY A 296 -17.78 0.76 -17.24
N PHE A 297 -16.64 0.51 -16.63
CA PHE A 297 -16.34 -0.74 -15.94
C PHE A 297 -17.37 -1.14 -14.87
N THR A 298 -17.45 -2.43 -14.60
CA THR A 298 -18.24 -2.99 -13.50
C THR A 298 -17.29 -3.53 -12.40
N LEU A 299 -17.66 -3.28 -11.15
CA LEU A 299 -16.94 -3.80 -9.98
C LEU A 299 -17.65 -5.01 -9.42
N ARG A 300 -16.89 -5.97 -8.96
CA ARG A 300 -17.40 -7.03 -8.10
C ARG A 300 -17.75 -6.46 -6.72
N SER A 301 -18.83 -6.98 -6.13
CA SER A 301 -19.11 -6.67 -4.73
C SER A 301 -18.02 -7.29 -3.84
N PRO A 302 -17.42 -6.52 -2.93
CA PRO A 302 -16.43 -7.08 -2.02
C PRO A 302 -17.08 -8.16 -1.15
N VAL A 303 -16.42 -9.31 -1.05
CA VAL A 303 -16.83 -10.36 -0.12
C VAL A 303 -16.25 -10.00 1.25
N ILE A 304 -17.02 -9.19 1.99
CA ILE A 304 -16.68 -8.87 3.38
C ILE A 304 -17.29 -9.96 4.26
N GLY A 305 -16.44 -10.75 4.89
CA GLY A 305 -16.85 -11.80 5.80
C GLY A 305 -16.04 -11.76 7.09
N PHE A 306 -16.70 -12.07 8.21
CA PHE A 306 -16.00 -12.34 9.46
C PHE A 306 -15.72 -13.83 9.56
N SER A 307 -14.50 -14.16 9.98
CA SER A 307 -14.10 -15.53 10.24
C SER A 307 -14.90 -16.11 11.38
N THR A 308 -15.36 -17.35 11.25
CA THR A 308 -15.92 -18.11 12.39
C THR A 308 -14.83 -18.38 13.43
N ALA A 309 -15.19 -18.65 14.68
CA ALA A 309 -14.22 -18.95 15.74
C ALA A 309 -13.28 -20.12 15.37
N ALA A 310 -13.81 -21.15 14.71
CA ALA A 310 -13.02 -22.29 14.23
C ALA A 310 -12.04 -21.89 13.11
N SER A 311 -12.49 -21.08 12.14
CA SER A 311 -11.63 -20.54 11.08
C SER A 311 -10.58 -19.59 11.64
N MET A 312 -10.94 -18.74 12.60
CA MET A 312 -9.99 -17.86 13.29
C MET A 312 -8.86 -18.64 13.97
N SER A 313 -9.19 -19.67 14.74
CA SER A 313 -8.16 -20.47 15.42
C SER A 313 -7.24 -21.17 14.43
N ALA A 314 -7.78 -21.70 13.34
CA ALA A 314 -7.00 -22.36 12.29
C ALA A 314 -6.07 -21.40 11.52
N GLN A 315 -6.50 -20.17 11.28
CA GLN A 315 -5.75 -19.18 10.48
C GLN A 315 -4.91 -18.22 11.33
N PHE A 316 -5.06 -18.19 12.64
CA PHE A 316 -4.42 -17.22 13.53
C PHE A 316 -2.91 -17.12 13.31
N TRP A 317 -2.22 -18.26 13.37
CA TRP A 317 -0.76 -18.27 13.20
C TRP A 317 -0.32 -17.91 11.79
N VAL A 318 -1.08 -18.28 10.77
CA VAL A 318 -0.83 -17.87 9.38
C VAL A 318 -0.92 -16.35 9.26
N LYS A 319 -1.96 -15.74 9.83
CA LYS A 319 -2.12 -14.28 9.81
C LYS A 319 -1.03 -13.56 10.60
N VAL A 320 -0.64 -14.07 11.78
CA VAL A 320 0.48 -13.54 12.56
C VAL A 320 1.77 -13.62 11.75
N GLN A 321 2.03 -14.75 11.09
CA GLN A 321 3.19 -14.92 10.22
C GLN A 321 3.18 -13.89 9.09
N ARG A 322 2.04 -13.67 8.43
CA ARG A 322 1.91 -12.67 7.36
C ARG A 322 2.17 -11.24 7.83
N VAL A 323 1.70 -10.89 9.05
CA VAL A 323 2.05 -9.58 9.65
C VAL A 323 3.56 -9.45 9.85
N LEU A 324 4.23 -10.49 10.35
CA LEU A 324 5.68 -10.49 10.51
C LEU A 324 6.41 -10.43 9.15
N GLU A 325 5.91 -11.12 8.13
CA GLU A 325 6.43 -11.08 6.76
C GLU A 325 6.36 -9.68 6.17
N LEU A 326 5.24 -8.96 6.36
CA LEU A 326 5.10 -7.59 5.90
C LEU A 326 6.19 -6.67 6.46
N PHE A 327 6.56 -6.85 7.73
CA PHE A 327 7.63 -6.10 8.37
C PHE A 327 9.03 -6.71 8.16
N GLY A 328 9.15 -7.79 7.38
CA GLY A 328 10.40 -8.52 7.20
C GLY A 328 10.90 -9.27 8.45
N ALA A 329 10.06 -9.37 9.46
CA ALA A 329 10.40 -9.90 10.79
C ALA A 329 9.99 -11.38 10.98
N SER A 330 9.63 -12.09 9.91
CA SER A 330 9.23 -13.50 9.99
C SER A 330 10.44 -14.38 10.31
N PHE A 331 10.37 -15.05 11.43
CA PHE A 331 11.38 -16.02 11.87
C PHE A 331 10.93 -17.48 11.70
N PHE A 332 9.77 -17.69 11.12
CA PHE A 332 9.25 -19.03 10.85
C PHE A 332 10.03 -19.67 9.70
N GLY A 333 10.53 -20.89 9.90
CA GLY A 333 11.33 -21.59 8.89
C GLY A 333 12.78 -21.10 8.73
N LEU A 334 13.31 -20.39 9.73
CA LEU A 334 14.68 -19.84 9.73
C LEU A 334 15.71 -20.97 9.61
N THR A 335 16.51 -20.91 8.53
CA THR A 335 17.80 -21.58 8.46
C THR A 335 18.88 -20.59 8.91
N LEU A 336 19.75 -21.01 9.83
CA LEU A 336 20.87 -20.18 10.29
C LEU A 336 21.79 -19.85 9.12
N GLY A 337 21.77 -18.58 8.68
CA GLY A 337 22.55 -18.07 7.56
C GLY A 337 22.49 -16.53 7.49
N HIS A 338 22.89 -15.95 6.37
CA HIS A 338 22.91 -14.49 6.16
C HIS A 338 21.54 -13.82 6.37
N SER A 339 20.43 -14.56 6.18
CA SER A 339 19.07 -14.10 6.43
C SER A 339 18.78 -13.83 7.91
N ALA A 340 19.47 -14.49 8.85
CA ALA A 340 19.22 -14.33 10.28
C ALA A 340 19.52 -12.90 10.79
N ILE A 341 20.57 -12.26 10.27
CA ILE A 341 20.92 -10.88 10.63
C ILE A 341 19.85 -9.90 10.11
N SER A 342 19.41 -10.09 8.87
CA SER A 342 18.34 -9.27 8.28
C SER A 342 17.06 -9.36 9.11
N ILE A 343 16.64 -10.57 9.42
CA ILE A 343 15.44 -10.81 10.25
C ILE A 343 15.58 -10.20 11.64
N ALA A 344 16.75 -10.32 12.29
CA ALA A 344 17.00 -9.72 13.60
C ALA A 344 16.82 -8.20 13.57
N ILE A 345 17.31 -7.53 12.54
CA ILE A 345 17.17 -6.08 12.39
C ILE A 345 15.71 -5.70 12.13
N HIS A 346 15.00 -6.44 11.28
CA HIS A 346 13.58 -6.22 11.03
C HIS A 346 12.72 -6.47 12.28
N LEU A 347 13.08 -7.47 13.11
CA LEU A 347 12.43 -7.70 14.41
C LEU A 347 12.59 -6.51 15.35
N ILE A 348 13.74 -5.84 15.34
CA ILE A 348 13.94 -4.58 16.10
C ILE A 348 12.98 -3.50 15.56
N GLY A 349 12.90 -3.35 14.24
CA GLY A 349 11.96 -2.41 13.60
C GLY A 349 10.51 -2.70 13.98
N PHE A 350 10.10 -3.96 13.91
CA PHE A 350 8.76 -4.40 14.31
C PHE A 350 8.49 -4.16 15.81
N ALA A 351 9.44 -4.47 16.68
CA ALA A 351 9.34 -4.21 18.12
C ALA A 351 9.17 -2.71 18.41
N LEU A 352 9.87 -1.83 17.67
CA LEU A 352 9.68 -0.38 17.77
C LEU A 352 8.27 0.04 17.36
N VAL A 353 7.70 -0.56 16.31
CA VAL A 353 6.31 -0.31 15.89
C VAL A 353 5.33 -0.74 16.98
N VAL A 354 5.44 -1.98 17.47
CA VAL A 354 4.58 -2.49 18.54
C VAL A 354 4.65 -1.60 19.78
N TRP A 355 5.86 -1.18 20.16
CA TRP A 355 6.04 -0.26 21.27
C TRP A 355 5.41 1.12 21.00
N ALA A 356 5.58 1.67 19.82
CA ALA A 356 4.97 2.95 19.45
C ALA A 356 3.45 2.88 19.47
N VAL A 357 2.86 1.82 18.92
CA VAL A 357 1.41 1.59 18.97
C VAL A 357 0.92 1.47 20.43
N ALA A 358 1.60 0.69 21.25
CA ALA A 358 1.26 0.55 22.68
C ALA A 358 1.33 1.90 23.43
N VAL A 359 2.34 2.72 23.15
CA VAL A 359 2.46 4.09 23.69
C VAL A 359 1.33 4.98 23.16
N GLY A 360 1.03 4.89 21.87
CA GLY A 360 -0.05 5.66 21.23
C GLY A 360 -1.41 5.33 21.82
N VAL A 361 -1.74 4.05 21.98
CA VAL A 361 -2.99 3.57 22.62
C VAL A 361 -3.07 4.05 24.08
N ARG A 362 -2.00 3.88 24.86
CA ARG A 362 -1.99 4.33 26.27
C ARG A 362 -2.17 5.84 26.43
N ARG A 363 -1.64 6.62 25.49
CA ARG A 363 -1.71 8.08 25.51
C ARG A 363 -2.85 8.65 24.67
N PHE A 364 -3.65 7.83 24.05
CA PHE A 364 -4.65 8.23 23.06
C PHE A 364 -5.53 9.40 23.53
N PHE A 365 -6.03 9.34 24.76
CA PHE A 365 -6.86 10.39 25.34
C PHE A 365 -6.05 11.62 25.78
N GLY A 366 -4.75 11.52 26.06
CA GLY A 366 -3.87 12.63 26.41
C GLY A 366 -3.16 13.26 25.21
N GLU A 367 -3.24 12.63 24.04
CA GLU A 367 -2.51 13.09 22.86
C GLU A 367 -3.21 14.31 22.22
N SER A 368 -2.41 15.30 21.86
CA SER A 368 -2.90 16.51 21.19
C SER A 368 -2.67 16.48 19.68
N ASP A 369 -1.76 15.65 19.19
CA ASP A 369 -1.48 15.50 17.75
C ASP A 369 -2.60 14.69 17.08
N LEU A 370 -3.35 15.35 16.18
CA LEU A 370 -4.45 14.74 15.42
C LEU A 370 -3.96 13.54 14.62
N ILE A 371 -2.80 13.66 13.97
CA ILE A 371 -2.26 12.61 13.09
C ILE A 371 -1.89 11.38 13.89
N VAL A 372 -1.26 11.54 15.06
CA VAL A 372 -0.94 10.39 15.92
C VAL A 372 -2.20 9.65 16.33
N GLN A 373 -3.27 10.37 16.72
CA GLN A 373 -4.54 9.74 17.08
C GLN A 373 -5.18 8.99 15.89
N VAL A 374 -5.21 9.62 14.70
CA VAL A 374 -5.77 9.00 13.48
C VAL A 374 -4.98 7.74 13.12
N LEU A 375 -3.65 7.80 13.11
CA LEU A 375 -2.81 6.66 12.76
C LEU A 375 -2.89 5.52 13.79
N VAL A 376 -3.06 5.82 15.08
CA VAL A 376 -3.28 4.78 16.11
C VAL A 376 -4.59 4.05 15.86
N VAL A 377 -5.68 4.81 15.60
CA VAL A 377 -6.99 4.19 15.30
C VAL A 377 -6.92 3.40 14.00
N ALA A 378 -6.29 3.96 12.95
CA ALA A 378 -6.11 3.29 11.67
C ALA A 378 -5.35 1.96 11.81
N PHE A 379 -4.23 1.96 12.54
CA PHE A 379 -3.45 0.75 12.79
C PHE A 379 -4.26 -0.34 13.49
N VAL A 380 -4.97 0.04 14.56
CA VAL A 380 -5.79 -0.90 15.35
C VAL A 380 -6.96 -1.44 14.53
N LEU A 381 -7.66 -0.57 13.79
CA LEU A 381 -8.79 -1.00 12.96
C LEU A 381 -8.35 -1.90 11.80
N LEU A 382 -7.26 -1.54 11.10
CA LEU A 382 -6.75 -2.34 10.00
C LEU A 382 -6.26 -3.72 10.48
N LEU A 383 -5.49 -3.74 11.57
CA LEU A 383 -5.05 -5.01 12.18
C LEU A 383 -6.25 -5.87 12.63
N ALA A 384 -7.25 -5.24 13.26
CA ALA A 384 -8.46 -5.95 13.67
C ALA A 384 -9.24 -6.47 12.45
N ALA A 385 -9.46 -5.64 11.43
CA ALA A 385 -10.13 -6.05 10.19
C ALA A 385 -9.42 -7.24 9.53
N TYR A 386 -8.09 -7.22 9.48
CA TYR A 386 -7.30 -8.32 8.96
C TYR A 386 -7.41 -9.58 9.82
N MET A 387 -7.24 -9.47 11.14
CA MET A 387 -7.27 -10.64 12.03
C MET A 387 -8.65 -11.31 12.10
N PHE A 388 -9.72 -10.53 12.04
CA PHE A 388 -11.11 -11.03 12.10
C PHE A 388 -11.73 -11.29 10.73
N GLY A 389 -11.16 -10.79 9.65
CA GLY A 389 -11.62 -11.00 8.28
C GLY A 389 -11.40 -12.44 7.79
N THR A 390 -12.04 -12.80 6.68
CA THR A 390 -11.92 -14.14 6.08
C THR A 390 -10.69 -14.28 5.18
N LYS A 391 -10.13 -13.17 4.67
CA LYS A 391 -8.98 -13.18 3.75
C LYS A 391 -7.67 -13.26 4.54
N PRO A 392 -6.76 -14.20 4.23
CA PRO A 392 -5.45 -14.31 4.88
C PRO A 392 -4.34 -13.56 4.14
N ASP A 393 -4.65 -12.87 3.03
CA ASP A 393 -3.66 -12.29 2.14
C ASP A 393 -2.97 -11.05 2.76
N ALA A 394 -1.65 -10.96 2.62
CA ALA A 394 -0.86 -9.89 3.23
C ALA A 394 -1.15 -8.51 2.60
N ASN A 395 -1.62 -8.48 1.37
CA ASN A 395 -1.95 -7.26 0.63
C ASN A 395 -3.03 -6.43 1.32
N GLU A 396 -4.00 -7.10 1.98
CA GLU A 396 -5.09 -6.46 2.72
C GLU A 396 -4.64 -5.62 3.94
N MET A 397 -3.36 -5.70 4.31
CA MET A 397 -2.84 -5.00 5.49
C MET A 397 -1.58 -4.16 5.22
N ILE A 398 -1.26 -3.89 3.96
CA ILE A 398 -0.05 -3.14 3.56
C ILE A 398 0.09 -1.82 4.32
N GLY A 399 -1.00 -1.14 4.60
CA GLY A 399 -1.05 0.10 5.38
C GLY A 399 -0.45 0.02 6.78
N LEU A 400 -0.40 -1.18 7.41
CA LEU A 400 0.22 -1.34 8.73
C LEU A 400 1.70 -0.93 8.74
N LEU A 401 2.43 -1.18 7.63
CA LEU A 401 3.85 -0.87 7.55
C LEU A 401 4.12 0.64 7.61
N PRO A 402 3.60 1.49 6.69
CA PRO A 402 3.84 2.92 6.74
C PRO A 402 3.21 3.58 7.97
N ILE A 403 2.01 3.19 8.39
CA ILE A 403 1.35 3.70 9.59
C ILE A 403 2.20 3.42 10.83
N GLY A 404 2.64 2.18 11.00
CA GLY A 404 3.48 1.76 12.12
C GLY A 404 4.84 2.47 12.14
N ALA A 405 5.48 2.60 10.98
CA ALA A 405 6.75 3.31 10.82
C ALA A 405 6.64 4.80 11.20
N VAL A 406 5.56 5.46 10.76
CA VAL A 406 5.29 6.87 11.11
C VAL A 406 5.04 7.02 12.60
N LEU A 407 4.25 6.14 13.21
CA LEU A 407 4.02 6.15 14.67
C LEU A 407 5.31 5.96 15.45
N ALA A 408 6.17 5.02 15.05
CA ALA A 408 7.48 4.82 15.66
C ALA A 408 8.35 6.08 15.56
N GLY A 409 8.39 6.70 14.38
CA GLY A 409 9.13 7.94 14.16
C GLY A 409 8.60 9.13 14.98
N ARG A 410 7.29 9.24 15.22
CA ARG A 410 6.71 10.35 15.99
C ARG A 410 6.78 10.19 17.52
N LEU A 411 6.60 8.96 18.01
CA LEU A 411 6.39 8.73 19.45
C LEU A 411 7.66 8.35 20.22
N LEU A 412 8.69 7.83 19.54
CA LEU A 412 9.89 7.30 20.21
C LEU A 412 11.12 8.23 20.27
N PRO A 413 11.31 9.27 19.44
CA PRO A 413 12.59 9.99 19.32
C PRO A 413 13.11 10.61 20.61
N GLY A 414 12.24 11.16 21.44
CA GLY A 414 12.64 11.75 22.72
C GLY A 414 13.29 10.77 23.70
N ARG A 415 13.00 9.47 23.56
CA ARG A 415 13.61 8.37 24.31
C ARG A 415 14.88 7.87 23.64
N LEU A 416 14.87 7.74 22.31
CA LEU A 416 16.01 7.29 21.51
C LEU A 416 17.14 8.32 21.47
N SER A 417 16.83 9.63 21.48
CA SER A 417 17.86 10.69 21.46
C SER A 417 18.69 10.74 22.73
N ARG A 418 18.13 10.39 23.90
CA ARG A 418 18.84 10.33 25.19
C ARG A 418 19.88 9.20 25.23
N ALA A 419 19.67 8.13 24.48
CA ALA A 419 20.52 6.94 24.52
C ALA A 419 21.74 7.00 23.59
N ARG A 420 22.07 8.17 22.99
CA ARG A 420 23.16 8.33 21.99
C ARG A 420 23.13 7.31 20.83
N LEU A 421 21.94 6.79 20.49
CA LEU A 421 21.75 5.75 19.48
C LEU A 421 21.84 6.27 18.02
N ALA A 422 21.97 7.59 17.82
CA ALA A 422 22.03 8.16 16.47
C ALA A 422 23.17 7.60 15.59
N PRO A 423 24.41 7.42 16.07
CA PRO A 423 25.45 6.79 15.26
C PRO A 423 25.17 5.31 14.99
N THR A 424 24.64 4.56 15.95
CA THR A 424 24.26 3.16 15.78
C THR A 424 23.14 3.02 14.73
N MET A 425 22.14 3.89 14.76
CA MET A 425 21.10 3.94 13.73
C MET A 425 21.68 4.29 12.35
N GLY A 426 22.64 5.22 12.28
CA GLY A 426 23.33 5.55 11.03
C GLY A 426 24.07 4.35 10.45
N VAL A 427 24.76 3.58 11.28
CA VAL A 427 25.45 2.36 10.85
C VAL A 427 24.44 1.30 10.36
N VAL A 428 23.37 1.06 11.11
CA VAL A 428 22.31 0.12 10.72
C VAL A 428 21.70 0.51 9.38
N LEU A 429 21.37 1.79 9.18
CA LEU A 429 20.83 2.29 7.92
C LEU A 429 21.82 2.19 6.76
N ALA A 430 23.11 2.44 7.03
CA ALA A 430 24.16 2.24 6.03
C ALA A 430 24.29 0.75 5.63
N CYS A 431 24.26 -0.16 6.60
CA CYS A 431 24.25 -1.59 6.32
C CYS A 431 23.03 -2.01 5.49
N TYR A 432 21.84 -1.46 5.82
CA TYR A 432 20.63 -1.69 5.03
C TYR A 432 20.74 -1.14 3.61
N GLY A 433 21.28 0.07 3.46
CA GLY A 433 21.54 0.66 2.14
C GLY A 433 22.48 -0.20 1.31
N VAL A 434 23.55 -0.72 1.93
CA VAL A 434 24.48 -1.65 1.28
C VAL A 434 23.77 -2.95 0.89
N MET A 435 22.99 -3.55 1.78
CA MET A 435 22.22 -4.77 1.47
C MET A 435 21.24 -4.55 0.31
N LEU A 436 20.54 -3.42 0.29
CA LEU A 436 19.63 -3.05 -0.79
C LEU A 436 20.38 -2.94 -2.13
N LEU A 437 21.56 -2.31 -2.13
CA LEU A 437 22.41 -2.18 -3.33
C LEU A 437 23.00 -3.52 -3.77
N VAL A 438 23.44 -4.35 -2.84
CA VAL A 438 23.94 -5.70 -3.15
C VAL A 438 22.84 -6.55 -3.79
N ASN A 439 21.62 -6.50 -3.27
CA ASN A 439 20.48 -7.21 -3.85
C ASN A 439 20.13 -6.69 -5.26
N ALA A 440 20.36 -5.38 -5.51
CA ALA A 440 20.12 -4.78 -6.82
C ALA A 440 21.06 -5.28 -7.93
N VAL A 441 22.18 -5.94 -7.59
CA VAL A 441 23.15 -6.49 -8.58
C VAL A 441 22.82 -7.93 -8.97
N HIS A 442 21.80 -8.55 -8.36
CA HIS A 442 21.40 -9.90 -8.72
C HIS A 442 20.66 -9.89 -10.07
N PRO A 443 20.89 -10.92 -10.91
CA PRO A 443 20.19 -10.99 -12.19
C PRO A 443 18.68 -11.14 -11.96
N ALA A 444 17.90 -10.53 -12.83
CA ALA A 444 16.45 -10.71 -12.85
C ALA A 444 16.09 -12.19 -12.99
N ALA A 445 15.08 -12.63 -12.26
CA ALA A 445 14.56 -13.98 -12.38
C ALA A 445 13.99 -14.17 -13.80
N SER A 446 14.59 -15.09 -14.57
CA SER A 446 14.05 -15.47 -15.87
C SER A 446 13.05 -16.60 -15.66
N ASP A 447 11.79 -16.36 -15.96
CA ASP A 447 10.80 -17.44 -16.05
C ASP A 447 10.99 -18.19 -17.38
N GLN A 448 11.86 -19.19 -17.37
CA GLN A 448 12.18 -20.00 -18.56
C GLN A 448 11.14 -21.11 -18.83
N SER A 449 10.15 -21.27 -17.96
CA SER A 449 9.19 -22.37 -18.05
C SER A 449 8.03 -22.13 -19.01
N GLN A 450 7.78 -20.87 -19.40
CA GLN A 450 6.65 -20.45 -20.22
C GLN A 450 7.06 -20.15 -21.67
N PRO A 451 6.23 -20.46 -22.69
CA PRO A 451 6.49 -20.00 -24.05
C PRO A 451 6.62 -18.49 -24.09
N SER A 452 7.75 -17.99 -24.59
CA SER A 452 7.99 -16.56 -24.69
C SER A 452 7.11 -15.93 -25.78
N ALA A 453 6.83 -14.64 -25.67
CA ALA A 453 6.15 -13.89 -26.72
C ALA A 453 6.79 -14.10 -28.11
N LYS A 454 8.13 -14.12 -28.17
CA LYS A 454 8.90 -14.40 -29.39
C LYS A 454 8.63 -15.78 -29.97
N TRP A 455 8.38 -16.79 -29.12
CA TRP A 455 8.05 -18.13 -29.57
C TRP A 455 6.70 -18.14 -30.30
N PHE A 456 5.68 -17.46 -29.76
CA PHE A 456 4.37 -17.33 -30.40
C PHE A 456 4.47 -16.58 -31.74
N GLU A 457 5.22 -15.47 -31.78
CA GLU A 457 5.47 -14.68 -33.00
C GLU A 457 6.14 -15.54 -34.08
N ALA A 458 7.14 -16.33 -33.72
CA ALA A 458 7.85 -17.23 -34.65
C ALA A 458 6.95 -18.33 -35.23
N HIS A 459 5.87 -18.70 -34.53
CA HIS A 459 4.89 -19.68 -34.98
C HIS A 459 3.63 -19.03 -35.58
N HIS A 460 3.64 -17.69 -35.80
CA HIS A 460 2.51 -16.92 -36.34
C HIS A 460 1.21 -17.07 -35.53
N LEU A 461 1.31 -17.28 -34.22
CA LEU A 461 0.21 -17.40 -33.29
C LEU A 461 -0.08 -16.05 -32.66
N THR A 462 -1.09 -15.32 -33.14
CA THR A 462 -1.36 -13.93 -32.77
C THR A 462 -2.52 -13.75 -31.80
N TYR A 463 -3.56 -14.60 -31.88
CA TYR A 463 -4.72 -14.53 -31.01
C TYR A 463 -5.13 -15.92 -30.52
N GLY A 464 -5.21 -16.10 -29.22
CA GLY A 464 -5.54 -17.39 -28.63
C GLY A 464 -6.11 -17.28 -27.23
N LEU A 465 -6.35 -18.44 -26.63
CA LEU A 465 -6.91 -18.60 -25.30
C LEU A 465 -5.88 -19.24 -24.38
N GLY A 466 -5.97 -18.95 -23.09
CA GLY A 466 -5.04 -19.53 -22.13
C GLY A 466 -5.59 -19.55 -20.71
N GLN A 467 -4.88 -20.23 -19.84
CA GLN A 467 -5.19 -20.24 -18.42
C GLN A 467 -5.12 -18.82 -17.85
N VAL A 468 -6.04 -18.46 -16.96
CA VAL A 468 -6.16 -17.10 -16.35
C VAL A 468 -4.81 -16.57 -15.87
N ALA A 469 -4.03 -17.42 -15.22
CA ALA A 469 -2.76 -17.04 -14.60
C ALA A 469 -1.68 -16.61 -15.61
N ASP A 470 -1.61 -17.29 -16.77
CA ASP A 470 -0.46 -17.20 -17.68
C ASP A 470 -0.76 -16.37 -18.94
N SER A 471 -2.04 -16.18 -19.29
CA SER A 471 -2.47 -15.56 -20.54
C SER A 471 -2.09 -14.08 -20.67
N SER A 472 -2.40 -13.28 -19.67
CA SER A 472 -2.15 -11.83 -19.71
C SER A 472 -0.65 -11.49 -19.80
N LYS A 473 0.22 -12.35 -19.25
CA LYS A 473 1.67 -12.19 -19.35
C LYS A 473 2.15 -12.19 -20.79
N VAL A 474 1.74 -13.16 -21.59
CA VAL A 474 2.14 -13.26 -23.01
C VAL A 474 1.70 -11.99 -23.76
N THR A 475 0.48 -11.50 -23.48
CA THR A 475 -0.05 -10.29 -24.09
C THR A 475 0.79 -9.05 -23.72
N VAL A 476 1.12 -8.89 -22.44
CA VAL A 476 1.95 -7.77 -21.95
C VAL A 476 3.37 -7.85 -22.49
N ASP A 477 4.02 -9.01 -22.38
CA ASP A 477 5.42 -9.20 -22.81
C ASP A 477 5.61 -9.04 -24.33
N SER A 478 4.56 -9.32 -25.12
CA SER A 478 4.60 -9.10 -26.57
C SER A 478 4.29 -7.65 -26.97
N GLY A 479 3.91 -6.77 -26.04
CA GLY A 479 3.37 -5.44 -26.37
C GLY A 479 2.08 -5.53 -27.19
N ALA A 480 1.18 -6.46 -26.83
CA ALA A 480 -0.09 -6.79 -27.49
C ALA A 480 0.02 -7.34 -28.92
N ARG A 481 1.22 -7.69 -29.40
CA ARG A 481 1.37 -8.35 -30.73
C ARG A 481 0.83 -9.78 -30.73
N VAL A 482 0.96 -10.47 -29.59
CA VAL A 482 0.33 -11.76 -29.32
C VAL A 482 -0.70 -11.55 -28.21
N GLN A 483 -1.93 -11.87 -28.46
CA GLN A 483 -3.03 -11.67 -27.53
C GLN A 483 -3.54 -13.02 -27.06
N VAL A 484 -3.22 -13.38 -25.84
CA VAL A 484 -3.74 -14.57 -25.19
C VAL A 484 -4.79 -14.15 -24.17
N ARG A 485 -6.02 -14.63 -24.33
CA ARG A 485 -7.14 -14.21 -23.49
C ARG A 485 -7.44 -15.24 -22.41
N PRO A 486 -7.68 -14.79 -21.17
CA PRO A 486 -7.85 -15.67 -20.02
C PRO A 486 -9.13 -16.49 -20.10
N THR A 487 -8.99 -17.80 -19.90
CA THR A 487 -10.09 -18.77 -19.84
C THR A 487 -9.89 -19.71 -18.66
N ARG A 488 -10.94 -20.45 -18.30
CA ARG A 488 -10.90 -21.47 -17.25
C ARG A 488 -11.75 -22.67 -17.62
N PHE A 489 -11.49 -23.81 -17.02
CA PHE A 489 -12.40 -24.95 -17.09
C PHE A 489 -13.54 -24.84 -16.09
N TYR A 490 -14.73 -25.16 -16.56
CA TYR A 490 -15.93 -25.36 -15.75
C TYR A 490 -16.64 -26.61 -16.24
N ASN A 491 -16.83 -27.62 -15.39
CA ASN A 491 -17.41 -28.91 -15.73
C ASN A 491 -16.84 -29.51 -17.04
N HIS A 492 -15.52 -29.56 -17.16
CA HIS A 492 -14.79 -30.06 -18.35
C HIS A 492 -14.97 -29.27 -19.65
N GLN A 493 -15.61 -28.09 -19.59
CA GLN A 493 -15.75 -27.18 -20.70
C GLN A 493 -14.90 -25.94 -20.52
N LEU A 494 -14.26 -25.47 -21.59
CA LEU A 494 -13.52 -24.21 -21.59
C LEU A 494 -14.53 -23.05 -21.62
N VAL A 495 -14.43 -22.15 -20.64
CA VAL A 495 -15.32 -20.99 -20.54
C VAL A 495 -14.53 -19.71 -20.38
N THR A 496 -15.11 -18.59 -20.79
CA THR A 496 -14.50 -17.27 -20.53
C THR A 496 -14.45 -16.98 -19.04
N THR A 497 -13.58 -16.08 -18.64
CA THR A 497 -13.57 -15.55 -17.27
C THR A 497 -14.03 -14.10 -17.28
N SER A 498 -14.75 -13.71 -16.25
CA SER A 498 -15.17 -12.32 -16.02
C SER A 498 -14.31 -11.62 -14.96
N TRP A 499 -13.18 -12.21 -14.58
CA TRP A 499 -12.26 -11.62 -13.60
C TRP A 499 -11.18 -10.83 -14.30
N GLN A 500 -11.14 -9.50 -14.09
CA GLN A 500 -10.12 -8.61 -14.65
C GLN A 500 -9.98 -8.76 -16.18
N THR A 501 -11.11 -8.79 -16.88
CA THR A 501 -11.15 -9.03 -18.32
C THR A 501 -12.14 -8.10 -19.01
N ASP A 502 -11.91 -7.88 -20.31
CA ASP A 502 -12.82 -7.17 -21.19
C ASP A 502 -13.67 -8.17 -21.99
N ALA A 503 -14.98 -7.97 -22.01
CA ALA A 503 -15.92 -8.82 -22.73
C ALA A 503 -15.69 -8.83 -24.24
N SER A 504 -15.19 -7.73 -24.81
CA SER A 504 -14.90 -7.62 -26.25
C SER A 504 -13.84 -8.60 -26.74
N TRP A 505 -12.96 -9.05 -25.83
CA TRP A 505 -11.90 -10.02 -26.15
C TRP A 505 -12.44 -11.37 -26.63
N TYR A 506 -13.69 -11.68 -26.31
CA TYR A 506 -14.32 -12.97 -26.64
C TYR A 506 -15.34 -12.87 -27.75
N ASP A 507 -15.43 -11.72 -28.44
CA ASP A 507 -16.33 -11.57 -29.58
C ASP A 507 -15.75 -12.27 -30.83
N ALA A 508 -16.37 -13.38 -31.19
CA ALA A 508 -15.98 -14.20 -32.37
C ALA A 508 -16.10 -13.46 -33.71
N ASN A 509 -16.85 -12.35 -33.78
CA ASN A 509 -16.96 -11.53 -34.98
C ASN A 509 -15.79 -10.54 -35.12
N GLN A 510 -15.12 -10.22 -34.04
CA GLN A 510 -14.00 -9.26 -34.00
C GLN A 510 -12.64 -9.96 -33.94
N HIS A 511 -12.60 -11.16 -33.36
CA HIS A 511 -11.38 -11.88 -33.09
C HIS A 511 -11.44 -13.33 -33.58
N ASP A 512 -10.29 -13.85 -34.01
CA ASP A 512 -10.12 -15.23 -34.45
C ASP A 512 -9.09 -15.93 -33.54
N ALA A 513 -9.58 -16.61 -32.50
CA ALA A 513 -8.73 -17.39 -31.61
C ALA A 513 -8.53 -18.80 -32.15
N ASN A 514 -7.33 -19.11 -32.60
CA ASN A 514 -7.03 -20.39 -33.24
C ASN A 514 -6.09 -21.28 -32.42
N PHE A 515 -5.67 -20.91 -31.22
CA PHE A 515 -4.87 -21.74 -30.34
C PHE A 515 -5.27 -21.60 -28.86
N VAL A 516 -4.92 -22.65 -28.09
CA VAL A 516 -5.02 -22.65 -26.63
C VAL A 516 -3.65 -22.96 -26.06
N VAL A 517 -3.19 -22.14 -25.10
CA VAL A 517 -1.99 -22.41 -24.29
C VAL A 517 -2.40 -22.78 -22.88
N TRP A 518 -1.90 -23.90 -22.37
CA TRP A 518 -2.28 -24.41 -21.07
C TRP A 518 -1.09 -24.97 -20.32
N LYS A 519 -0.98 -24.62 -19.01
CA LYS A 519 0.05 -25.19 -18.14
C LYS A 519 -0.34 -26.60 -17.75
N VAL A 520 0.56 -27.53 -17.91
CA VAL A 520 0.36 -28.93 -17.61
C VAL A 520 1.52 -29.48 -16.76
N PRO A 521 1.28 -30.48 -15.90
CA PRO A 521 2.37 -31.16 -15.23
C PRO A 521 3.37 -31.74 -16.24
N SER A 522 4.65 -31.75 -15.92
CA SER A 522 5.70 -32.33 -16.78
C SER A 522 5.46 -33.80 -17.12
N THR A 523 4.68 -34.50 -16.32
CA THR A 523 4.23 -35.88 -16.55
C THR A 523 3.05 -36.01 -17.50
N CYS A 524 2.46 -34.89 -17.96
CA CYS A 524 1.32 -34.87 -18.85
C CYS A 524 1.76 -35.10 -20.31
N ALA A 525 2.08 -36.30 -20.67
CA ALA A 525 2.42 -36.70 -22.05
C ALA A 525 1.23 -36.59 -23.02
N ASN A 526 0.65 -35.39 -23.22
CA ASN A 526 -0.50 -35.10 -24.10
C ASN A 526 -1.82 -35.82 -23.74
N ALA A 527 -1.96 -36.37 -22.55
CA ALA A 527 -3.10 -37.17 -22.11
C ALA A 527 -3.69 -36.73 -20.75
N CYS A 528 -3.29 -35.57 -20.22
CA CYS A 528 -3.91 -35.06 -19.00
C CYS A 528 -5.30 -34.48 -19.25
N GLN A 529 -6.09 -34.40 -18.18
CA GLN A 529 -7.49 -33.99 -18.23
C GLN A 529 -7.74 -32.71 -19.04
N PRO A 530 -7.01 -31.59 -18.85
CA PRO A 530 -7.24 -30.38 -19.62
C PRO A 530 -7.06 -30.57 -21.13
N VAL A 531 -6.06 -31.35 -21.55
CA VAL A 531 -5.81 -31.63 -22.98
C VAL A 531 -6.91 -32.50 -23.57
N THR A 532 -7.37 -33.48 -22.81
CA THR A 532 -8.48 -34.35 -23.21
C THR A 532 -9.79 -33.55 -23.34
N ASP A 533 -10.09 -32.68 -22.40
CA ASP A 533 -11.25 -31.81 -22.41
C ASP A 533 -11.24 -30.87 -23.63
N LEU A 534 -10.11 -30.24 -23.94
CA LEU A 534 -9.97 -29.39 -25.13
C LEU A 534 -10.16 -30.15 -26.43
N ARG A 535 -9.65 -31.40 -26.54
CA ARG A 535 -9.87 -32.25 -27.71
C ARG A 535 -11.31 -32.70 -27.85
N ASN A 536 -11.98 -32.99 -26.75
CA ASN A 536 -13.40 -33.35 -26.77
C ASN A 536 -14.27 -32.18 -27.19
N GLU A 537 -13.93 -30.96 -26.75
CA GLU A 537 -14.71 -29.75 -27.05
C GLU A 537 -14.45 -29.22 -28.46
N PHE A 538 -13.18 -29.11 -28.86
CA PHE A 538 -12.82 -28.51 -30.14
C PHE A 538 -12.42 -29.52 -31.24
N GLY A 539 -12.41 -30.79 -30.93
CA GLY A 539 -11.91 -31.83 -31.84
C GLY A 539 -10.36 -31.90 -31.83
N PRO A 540 -9.80 -32.79 -32.69
CA PRO A 540 -8.35 -32.96 -32.77
C PRO A 540 -7.68 -31.65 -33.22
N PRO A 541 -6.58 -31.18 -32.53
CA PRO A 541 -5.83 -30.03 -32.98
C PRO A 541 -5.04 -30.36 -34.24
N ALA A 542 -4.87 -29.36 -35.12
CA ALA A 542 -4.01 -29.46 -36.29
C ALA A 542 -2.55 -29.63 -35.94
N THR A 543 -2.09 -28.94 -34.89
CA THR A 543 -0.72 -29.01 -34.39
C THR A 543 -0.69 -28.96 -32.87
N THR A 544 0.26 -29.66 -32.27
CA THR A 544 0.51 -29.66 -30.82
C THR A 544 1.97 -29.39 -30.56
N TYR A 545 2.25 -28.40 -29.73
CA TYR A 545 3.61 -28.07 -29.28
C TYR A 545 3.71 -28.27 -27.77
N GLN A 546 4.86 -28.79 -27.31
CA GLN A 546 5.23 -28.85 -25.90
C GLN A 546 6.36 -27.85 -25.66
N VAL A 547 6.17 -26.90 -24.77
CA VAL A 547 7.18 -25.88 -24.43
C VAL A 547 7.29 -25.81 -22.91
N GLY A 548 8.34 -26.41 -22.36
CA GLY A 548 8.48 -26.55 -20.91
C GLY A 548 7.27 -27.26 -20.29
N ASN A 549 6.64 -26.62 -19.33
CA ASN A 549 5.45 -27.09 -18.63
C ASN A 549 4.13 -26.61 -19.31
N PHE A 550 4.20 -26.16 -20.58
CA PHE A 550 3.05 -25.70 -21.31
C PHE A 550 2.82 -26.54 -22.55
N ILE A 551 1.57 -26.76 -22.87
CA ILE A 551 1.12 -27.31 -24.14
C ILE A 551 0.41 -26.22 -24.93
N VAL A 552 0.74 -26.12 -26.23
CA VAL A 552 0.06 -25.23 -27.16
C VAL A 552 -0.64 -26.07 -28.21
N LEU A 553 -1.96 -26.02 -28.22
CA LEU A 553 -2.81 -26.72 -29.17
C LEU A 553 -3.33 -25.74 -30.21
N VAL A 554 -3.19 -26.02 -31.48
CA VAL A 554 -3.57 -25.13 -32.60
C VAL A 554 -4.61 -25.78 -33.47
N TRP A 555 -5.63 -25.00 -33.88
CA TRP A 555 -6.71 -25.40 -34.77
C TRP A 555 -6.81 -24.48 -36.01
N HIS A 556 -7.43 -24.91 -37.06
CA HIS A 556 -7.71 -24.11 -38.26
C HIS A 556 -9.14 -23.52 -38.23
N LYS A 557 -9.63 -23.17 -37.06
CA LYS A 557 -10.97 -22.59 -36.86
C LYS A 557 -10.94 -21.60 -35.69
N ASN A 558 -11.89 -20.67 -35.70
CA ASN A 558 -12.09 -19.75 -34.59
C ASN A 558 -12.72 -20.49 -33.40
N LEU A 559 -11.99 -20.61 -32.30
CA LEU A 559 -12.43 -21.30 -31.09
C LEU A 559 -13.50 -20.50 -30.34
N LEU A 560 -13.49 -19.17 -30.46
CA LEU A 560 -14.43 -18.28 -29.74
C LEU A 560 -15.88 -18.58 -30.06
N ALA A 561 -16.16 -19.08 -31.28
CA ALA A 561 -17.51 -19.44 -31.66
C ALA A 561 -18.15 -20.54 -30.79
N ASN A 562 -17.31 -21.34 -30.11
CA ASN A 562 -17.75 -22.46 -29.28
C ASN A 562 -17.45 -22.27 -27.78
N VAL A 563 -16.80 -21.17 -27.38
CA VAL A 563 -16.53 -20.89 -25.97
C VAL A 563 -17.69 -20.12 -25.34
N PRO A 564 -18.40 -20.69 -24.37
CA PRO A 564 -19.50 -19.98 -23.72
C PRO A 564 -19.01 -18.72 -23.02
N MET A 565 -19.64 -17.61 -23.36
CA MET A 565 -19.44 -16.36 -22.64
C MET A 565 -20.17 -16.41 -21.29
N LEU A 566 -19.43 -16.34 -20.22
CA LEU A 566 -19.99 -16.11 -18.90
C LEU A 566 -20.27 -14.62 -18.75
N TYR A 567 -21.50 -14.19 -19.12
CA TYR A 567 -21.94 -12.83 -18.88
C TYR A 567 -22.01 -12.54 -17.39
N TRP A 568 -21.44 -11.42 -17.03
CA TRP A 568 -21.34 -10.95 -15.68
C TRP A 568 -22.34 -9.81 -15.47
N CYS A 569 -23.36 -10.05 -14.66
CA CYS A 569 -24.43 -9.07 -14.41
C CYS A 569 -24.14 -8.12 -13.25
N GLY A 570 -22.90 -7.94 -12.85
CA GLY A 570 -22.53 -7.13 -11.68
C GLY A 570 -22.80 -7.81 -10.34
N ASN A 571 -23.27 -9.06 -10.33
CA ASN A 571 -23.44 -9.87 -9.14
C ASN A 571 -22.27 -10.82 -8.95
N VAL A 572 -21.89 -11.03 -7.69
CA VAL A 572 -20.79 -11.92 -7.31
C VAL A 572 -21.10 -13.33 -7.77
N TRP A 573 -20.26 -13.86 -8.65
CA TRP A 573 -20.14 -15.28 -8.84
C TRP A 573 -19.23 -15.82 -7.75
N PRO A 574 -19.72 -16.56 -6.75
CA PRO A 574 -18.83 -17.20 -5.80
C PRO A 574 -18.00 -18.26 -6.53
N TRP A 575 -16.71 -18.33 -6.24
CA TRP A 575 -15.76 -19.30 -6.80
C TRP A 575 -16.20 -20.76 -6.64
N ASN A 576 -17.12 -21.01 -5.72
CA ASN A 576 -17.69 -22.31 -5.35
C ASN A 576 -19.14 -22.50 -5.81
N ALA A 577 -19.70 -21.61 -6.63
CA ALA A 577 -21.05 -21.78 -7.13
C ALA A 577 -21.12 -22.85 -8.23
N SER A 578 -22.13 -23.66 -8.18
CA SER A 578 -22.33 -24.86 -9.01
C SER A 578 -22.83 -24.61 -10.45
N GLY A 579 -22.58 -23.43 -11.04
CA GLY A 579 -22.90 -23.19 -12.44
C GLY A 579 -22.87 -21.71 -12.84
N PRO A 580 -22.67 -21.36 -14.15
CA PRO A 580 -22.76 -20.01 -14.63
C PRO A 580 -24.19 -19.48 -14.51
N PRO A 581 -24.40 -18.16 -14.19
CA PRO A 581 -25.72 -17.58 -14.31
C PRO A 581 -26.18 -17.73 -15.77
N SER A 582 -27.41 -18.18 -15.97
CA SER A 582 -27.99 -18.20 -17.33
C SER A 582 -28.01 -16.77 -17.88
N ALA A 583 -27.88 -16.61 -19.21
CA ALA A 583 -27.96 -15.30 -19.87
C ALA A 583 -29.26 -14.52 -19.50
N LYS A 584 -30.32 -15.23 -19.07
CA LYS A 584 -31.56 -14.66 -18.53
C LYS A 584 -31.43 -14.02 -17.15
N ALA A 585 -30.36 -14.34 -16.38
CA ALA A 585 -30.19 -13.76 -15.05
C ALA A 585 -29.68 -12.29 -15.08
N CYS A 586 -29.37 -11.78 -16.27
CA CYS A 586 -28.89 -10.42 -16.48
C CYS A 586 -29.93 -9.47 -17.12
N SER A 587 -31.12 -9.98 -17.48
CA SER A 587 -32.21 -9.19 -18.07
C SER A 587 -33.13 -8.57 -17.02
#